data_e8865f1752a137468b59dd1fda5ffdb5
#
_entry.id   e8865f1752a137468b59dd1fda5ffdb5
#
_cell.length_a   1.000
_cell.length_b   1.000
_cell.length_c   1.000
_cell.angle_alpha   90.00
_cell.angle_beta   90.00
_cell.angle_gamma   90.00
#
_symmetry.space_group_name_H-M   'P 1'
#
loop_
_entity.id
_entity.type
_entity.pdbx_description
1 polymer ?
#
loop_
_entity_poly.entity_id
_entity_poly.type
_entity_poly.pdbx_seq_one_letter_code
_entity_poly.pdbx_strand_id
1 'polypeptide(L)'
;MNHQPAGGISTGLLAMMAVGSGIAVANIYYIQPLLADIGRTFAASPPAMGVIVMLGQIGFAIGVLLFVPLGDISDRRRLILLMLGGAAVSLMGVALSTSYLGLAAAIFLVGLFSVSPQMFVPFAAHLAAPERRGRAVGVVMSGLVIGILVSRTASGYIGNALGWRPMFWIASALSLALTIVTALSLPRSTGSLRLPYGRLIASMWQLTRSQPILRESALSAAMLFGAFSAFWSMLAFRLETPPLHYGSQVAGLFGLVGVAGAAAAPIAGRLADRLNPRVNVRIALFATAASFLILGVFGHTITGLVVGITVLDAGVQAGHVTNQSRIFNMLPEARNRLNTVYMVSFFLGGAAGSVLAANAWQRWGWTGVCAVGLAMPLVAAIRLSLPEG
;
A
#
# COMPACT_ATOMS: atom_id res chain seq x y z
N MET A 1 33.74 -3.41 17.63
CA MET A 1 33.91 -4.61 16.79
C MET A 1 32.55 -5.20 16.55
N ASN A 2 31.96 -4.95 15.36
CA ASN A 2 30.66 -5.48 14.97
C ASN A 2 30.84 -6.91 14.49
N HIS A 3 30.41 -7.89 15.27
CA HIS A 3 30.23 -9.26 14.79
C HIS A 3 29.12 -9.27 13.72
N GLN A 4 29.47 -9.10 12.45
CA GLN A 4 28.66 -9.65 11.37
C GLN A 4 28.75 -11.17 11.52
N PRO A 5 27.62 -11.89 11.64
CA PRO A 5 27.67 -13.34 11.57
C PRO A 5 28.21 -13.75 10.20
N ALA A 6 29.29 -14.55 10.19
CA ALA A 6 30.01 -15.04 9.01
C ALA A 6 29.17 -15.94 8.06
N GLY A 7 27.83 -15.97 8.20
CA GLY A 7 26.96 -16.88 7.47
C GLY A 7 25.80 -16.24 6.69
N GLY A 8 25.69 -14.92 6.62
CA GLY A 8 24.54 -14.28 5.95
C GLY A 8 23.20 -14.54 6.69
N ILE A 9 22.10 -13.98 6.14
CA ILE A 9 20.75 -14.18 6.69
C ILE A 9 20.32 -15.66 6.59
N SER A 10 19.85 -16.26 7.70
CA SER A 10 19.32 -17.62 7.68
C SER A 10 18.00 -17.70 6.89
N THR A 11 17.73 -18.86 6.28
CA THR A 11 16.49 -19.07 5.52
C THR A 11 15.26 -18.89 6.40
N GLY A 12 15.31 -19.34 7.66
CA GLY A 12 14.21 -19.17 8.62
C GLY A 12 13.93 -17.70 8.96
N LEU A 13 14.98 -16.88 9.17
CA LEU A 13 14.82 -15.45 9.43
C LEU A 13 14.27 -14.72 8.19
N LEU A 14 14.75 -15.08 7.00
CA LEU A 14 14.26 -14.51 5.75
C LEU A 14 12.78 -14.87 5.50
N ALA A 15 12.39 -16.11 5.75
CA ALA A 15 10.99 -16.55 5.66
C ALA A 15 10.11 -15.81 6.68
N MET A 16 10.57 -15.65 7.94
CA MET A 16 9.87 -14.86 8.94
C MET A 16 9.65 -13.41 8.50
N MET A 17 10.67 -12.76 7.93
CA MET A 17 10.55 -11.38 7.43
C MET A 17 9.59 -11.29 6.23
N ALA A 18 9.55 -12.29 5.36
CA ALA A 18 8.62 -12.36 4.24
C ALA A 18 7.17 -12.51 4.72
N VAL A 19 6.90 -13.49 5.59
CA VAL A 19 5.58 -13.70 6.19
C VAL A 19 5.17 -12.49 7.02
N GLY A 20 6.11 -11.93 7.80
CA GLY A 20 5.89 -10.74 8.61
C GLY A 20 5.53 -9.51 7.79
N SER A 21 6.18 -9.31 6.64
CA SER A 21 5.82 -8.24 5.70
C SER A 21 4.42 -8.44 5.13
N GLY A 22 4.05 -9.70 4.81
CA GLY A 22 2.71 -10.05 4.34
C GLY A 22 1.63 -9.77 5.37
N ILE A 23 1.80 -10.23 6.62
CA ILE A 23 0.84 -9.99 7.71
C ILE A 23 0.71 -8.48 7.99
N ALA A 24 1.82 -7.77 8.08
CA ALA A 24 1.79 -6.36 8.42
C ALA A 24 1.16 -5.48 7.32
N VAL A 25 1.41 -5.76 6.04
CA VAL A 25 0.78 -5.02 4.95
C VAL A 25 -0.71 -5.36 4.81
N ALA A 26 -1.10 -6.59 5.13
CA ALA A 26 -2.49 -7.07 5.08
C ALA A 26 -3.43 -6.20 5.94
N ASN A 27 -2.93 -5.65 7.05
CA ASN A 27 -3.71 -4.88 8.01
C ASN A 27 -4.47 -3.69 7.40
N ILE A 28 -3.91 -3.04 6.39
CA ILE A 28 -4.56 -1.91 5.71
C ILE A 28 -5.52 -2.34 4.59
N TYR A 29 -5.49 -3.62 4.20
CA TYR A 29 -6.31 -4.15 3.10
C TYR A 29 -7.51 -4.99 3.56
N TYR A 30 -7.51 -5.51 4.80
CA TYR A 30 -8.63 -6.29 5.34
C TYR A 30 -9.97 -5.55 5.29
N ILE A 31 -9.95 -4.22 5.45
CA ILE A 31 -11.18 -3.42 5.49
C ILE A 31 -11.87 -3.31 4.12
N GLN A 32 -11.13 -3.41 3.01
CA GLN A 32 -11.65 -3.06 1.68
C GLN A 32 -12.86 -3.90 1.26
N PRO A 33 -12.86 -5.24 1.33
CA PRO A 33 -14.04 -6.04 1.00
C PRO A 33 -15.21 -5.85 1.97
N LEU A 34 -14.95 -5.37 3.19
CA LEU A 34 -15.89 -5.24 4.29
C LEU A 34 -16.52 -3.84 4.39
N LEU A 35 -16.13 -2.89 3.54
CA LEU A 35 -16.56 -1.49 3.66
C LEU A 35 -18.07 -1.33 3.64
N ALA A 36 -18.78 -2.09 2.80
CA ALA A 36 -20.24 -2.03 2.74
C ALA A 36 -20.89 -2.62 4.00
N ASP A 37 -20.39 -3.77 4.51
CA ASP A 37 -20.87 -4.41 5.74
C ASP A 37 -20.66 -3.51 6.97
N ILE A 38 -19.48 -2.89 7.06
CA ILE A 38 -19.15 -1.94 8.12
C ILE A 38 -20.05 -0.70 8.02
N GLY A 39 -20.25 -0.18 6.80
CA GLY A 39 -21.14 0.94 6.55
C GLY A 39 -22.56 0.68 7.05
N ARG A 40 -23.10 -0.52 6.79
CA ARG A 40 -24.42 -0.93 7.32
C ARG A 40 -24.44 -0.99 8.85
N THR A 41 -23.38 -1.50 9.48
CA THR A 41 -23.31 -1.62 10.95
C THR A 41 -23.37 -0.26 11.64
N PHE A 42 -22.75 0.77 11.08
CA PHE A 42 -22.70 2.11 11.67
C PHE A 42 -23.69 3.09 11.03
N ALA A 43 -24.60 2.63 10.17
CA ALA A 43 -25.49 3.46 9.36
C ALA A 43 -24.73 4.60 8.63
N ALA A 44 -23.50 4.30 8.19
CA ALA A 44 -22.59 5.25 7.57
C ALA A 44 -22.73 5.25 6.05
N SER A 45 -22.79 6.45 5.47
CA SER A 45 -22.88 6.62 4.02
C SER A 45 -21.55 6.21 3.31
N PRO A 46 -21.58 5.92 1.99
CA PRO A 46 -20.35 5.67 1.23
C PRO A 46 -19.27 6.74 1.37
N PRO A 47 -19.57 8.06 1.37
CA PRO A 47 -18.58 9.10 1.69
C PRO A 47 -17.95 8.96 3.06
N ALA A 48 -18.74 8.63 4.10
CA ALA A 48 -18.20 8.38 5.43
C ALA A 48 -17.23 7.18 5.42
N MET A 49 -17.55 6.11 4.70
CA MET A 49 -16.64 4.96 4.55
C MET A 49 -15.40 5.30 3.74
N GLY A 50 -15.49 6.19 2.74
CA GLY A 50 -14.33 6.76 2.06
C GLY A 50 -13.38 7.52 3.00
N VAL A 51 -13.92 8.24 3.99
CA VAL A 51 -13.12 8.89 5.05
C VAL A 51 -12.40 7.87 5.93
N ILE A 52 -13.03 6.72 6.25
CA ILE A 52 -12.37 5.64 6.99
C ILE A 52 -11.14 5.13 6.23
N VAL A 53 -11.26 4.88 4.91
CA VAL A 53 -10.12 4.45 4.08
C VAL A 53 -9.05 5.54 4.03
N MET A 54 -9.44 6.80 3.85
CA MET A 54 -8.54 7.96 3.87
C MET A 54 -7.72 8.01 5.16
N LEU A 55 -8.37 7.87 6.32
CA LEU A 55 -7.70 7.93 7.62
C LEU A 55 -6.67 6.82 7.79
N GLY A 56 -6.97 5.59 7.35
CA GLY A 56 -5.99 4.51 7.33
C GLY A 56 -4.77 4.83 6.47
N GLN A 57 -4.96 5.43 5.31
CA GLN A 57 -3.88 5.81 4.41
C GLN A 57 -3.09 7.03 4.90
N ILE A 58 -3.74 8.02 5.50
CA ILE A 58 -3.06 9.14 6.17
C ILE A 58 -2.24 8.61 7.36
N GLY A 59 -2.82 7.72 8.17
CA GLY A 59 -2.08 7.06 9.25
C GLY A 59 -0.82 6.38 8.74
N PHE A 60 -0.92 5.62 7.64
CA PHE A 60 0.24 4.96 7.03
C PHE A 60 1.26 5.97 6.49
N ALA A 61 0.84 7.03 5.81
CA ALA A 61 1.74 8.09 5.35
C ALA A 61 2.50 8.75 6.49
N ILE A 62 1.81 9.08 7.60
CA ILE A 62 2.42 9.62 8.82
C ILE A 62 3.36 8.60 9.45
N GLY A 63 2.96 7.33 9.53
CA GLY A 63 3.81 6.25 10.03
C GLY A 63 5.11 6.10 9.23
N VAL A 64 5.03 6.12 7.90
CA VAL A 64 6.22 6.12 7.02
C VAL A 64 7.10 7.33 7.28
N LEU A 65 6.51 8.51 7.36
CA LEU A 65 7.23 9.76 7.60
C LEU A 65 7.97 9.76 8.95
N LEU A 66 7.34 9.20 9.98
CA LEU A 66 7.87 9.20 11.34
C LEU A 66 8.83 8.03 11.60
N PHE A 67 8.41 6.79 11.31
CA PHE A 67 9.14 5.60 11.76
C PHE A 67 10.25 5.17 10.81
N VAL A 68 10.11 5.36 9.49
CA VAL A 68 11.13 4.87 8.55
C VAL A 68 12.45 5.62 8.73
N PRO A 69 12.50 6.96 8.84
CA PRO A 69 13.74 7.69 9.13
C PRO A 69 14.32 7.37 10.50
N LEU A 70 13.48 7.09 11.51
CA LEU A 70 13.94 6.65 12.83
C LEU A 70 14.73 5.33 12.76
N GLY A 71 14.42 4.46 11.81
CA GLY A 71 15.14 3.20 11.57
C GLY A 71 16.59 3.40 11.11
N ASP A 72 16.95 4.58 10.62
CA ASP A 72 18.33 4.90 10.24
C ASP A 72 19.18 5.37 11.42
N ILE A 73 18.56 5.84 12.51
CA ILE A 73 19.24 6.39 13.71
C ILE A 73 19.00 5.58 14.98
N SER A 74 18.04 4.66 14.99
CA SER A 74 17.61 3.89 16.15
C SER A 74 17.69 2.38 15.91
N ASP A 75 17.46 1.59 16.98
CA ASP A 75 17.36 0.12 16.86
C ASP A 75 16.13 -0.28 16.06
N ARG A 76 16.34 -0.78 14.83
CA ARG A 76 15.29 -1.22 13.91
C ARG A 76 14.39 -2.29 14.52
N ARG A 77 14.95 -3.22 15.33
CA ARG A 77 14.16 -4.25 15.99
C ARG A 77 13.14 -3.65 16.94
N ARG A 78 13.54 -2.68 17.79
CA ARG A 78 12.62 -2.02 18.73
C ARG A 78 11.50 -1.30 17.99
N LEU A 79 11.81 -0.60 16.90
CA LEU A 79 10.81 0.09 16.08
C LEU A 79 9.84 -0.88 15.43
N ILE A 80 10.33 -1.98 14.86
CA ILE A 80 9.47 -3.02 14.27
C ILE A 80 8.54 -3.62 15.33
N LEU A 81 9.04 -3.93 16.53
CA LEU A 81 8.21 -4.46 17.61
C LEU A 81 7.15 -3.46 18.07
N LEU A 82 7.50 -2.18 18.19
CA LEU A 82 6.54 -1.11 18.50
C LEU A 82 5.43 -1.04 17.44
N MET A 83 5.79 -1.09 16.16
CA MET A 83 4.83 -1.03 15.07
C MET A 83 3.92 -2.26 15.04
N LEU A 84 4.46 -3.46 15.15
CA LEU A 84 3.67 -4.70 15.16
C LEU A 84 2.75 -4.80 16.37
N GLY A 85 3.25 -4.46 17.57
CA GLY A 85 2.45 -4.42 18.81
C GLY A 85 1.37 -3.32 18.75
N GLY A 86 1.72 -2.15 18.27
CA GLY A 86 0.77 -1.05 18.05
C GLY A 86 -0.32 -1.41 17.04
N ALA A 87 0.03 -2.10 15.95
CA ALA A 87 -0.93 -2.60 14.98
C ALA A 87 -1.88 -3.64 15.60
N ALA A 88 -1.36 -4.58 16.41
CA ALA A 88 -2.19 -5.58 17.10
C ALA A 88 -3.23 -4.92 18.02
N VAL A 89 -2.82 -3.94 18.82
CA VAL A 89 -3.74 -3.18 19.71
C VAL A 89 -4.75 -2.37 18.89
N SER A 90 -4.30 -1.75 17.82
CA SER A 90 -5.19 -0.94 16.96
C SER A 90 -6.24 -1.80 16.25
N LEU A 91 -5.86 -2.99 15.76
CA LEU A 91 -6.79 -3.97 15.15
C LEU A 91 -7.80 -4.49 16.16
N MET A 92 -7.40 -4.74 17.42
CA MET A 92 -8.32 -5.04 18.50
C MET A 92 -9.29 -3.88 18.73
N GLY A 93 -8.81 -2.63 18.69
CA GLY A 93 -9.64 -1.43 18.75
C GLY A 93 -10.68 -1.37 17.63
N VAL A 94 -10.32 -1.79 16.41
CA VAL A 94 -11.29 -1.90 15.29
C VAL A 94 -12.37 -2.94 15.61
N ALA A 95 -11.98 -4.14 16.06
CA ALA A 95 -12.93 -5.22 16.39
C ALA A 95 -13.92 -4.81 17.51
N LEU A 96 -13.45 -4.04 18.49
CA LEU A 96 -14.23 -3.58 19.65
C LEU A 96 -15.02 -2.29 19.37
N SER A 97 -14.84 -1.64 18.23
CA SER A 97 -15.47 -0.34 17.96
C SER A 97 -17.01 -0.46 17.96
N THR A 98 -17.65 0.41 18.73
CA THR A 98 -19.12 0.54 18.85
C THR A 98 -19.64 1.83 18.23
N SER A 99 -18.75 2.75 17.84
CA SER A 99 -19.08 4.02 17.20
C SER A 99 -18.23 4.25 15.96
N TYR A 100 -18.77 5.04 15.02
CA TYR A 100 -18.03 5.43 13.82
C TYR A 100 -16.72 6.17 14.15
N LEU A 101 -16.73 7.04 15.16
CA LEU A 101 -15.54 7.79 15.57
C LEU A 101 -14.47 6.87 16.18
N GLY A 102 -14.89 5.88 16.98
CA GLY A 102 -13.99 4.87 17.53
C GLY A 102 -13.34 4.02 16.42
N LEU A 103 -14.14 3.61 15.42
CA LEU A 103 -13.64 2.93 14.22
C LEU A 103 -12.64 3.80 13.46
N ALA A 104 -12.95 5.08 13.24
CA ALA A 104 -12.11 6.03 12.53
C ALA A 104 -10.74 6.19 13.20
N ALA A 105 -10.74 6.40 14.52
CA ALA A 105 -9.50 6.50 15.31
C ALA A 105 -8.69 5.20 15.27
N ALA A 106 -9.34 4.05 15.43
CA ALA A 106 -8.67 2.74 15.38
C ALA A 106 -8.07 2.46 13.99
N ILE A 107 -8.76 2.75 12.89
CA ILE A 107 -8.25 2.57 11.52
C ILE A 107 -7.08 3.52 11.21
N PHE A 108 -7.12 4.76 11.70
CA PHE A 108 -5.97 5.67 11.61
C PHE A 108 -4.74 5.08 12.30
N LEU A 109 -4.90 4.53 13.50
CA LEU A 109 -3.82 3.89 14.26
C LEU A 109 -3.35 2.58 13.59
N VAL A 110 -4.25 1.79 13.00
CA VAL A 110 -3.87 0.63 12.17
C VAL A 110 -2.96 1.07 11.05
N GLY A 111 -3.31 2.12 10.31
CA GLY A 111 -2.46 2.70 9.28
C GLY A 111 -1.10 3.13 9.84
N LEU A 112 -1.10 3.92 10.91
CA LEU A 112 0.10 4.47 11.55
C LEU A 112 1.11 3.37 11.93
N PHE A 113 0.65 2.26 12.47
CA PHE A 113 1.50 1.18 12.96
C PHE A 113 1.76 0.05 11.94
N SER A 114 1.10 0.02 10.78
CA SER A 114 1.27 -1.04 9.77
C SER A 114 2.46 -0.84 8.82
N VAL A 115 3.38 0.06 9.12
CA VAL A 115 4.50 0.44 8.25
C VAL A 115 5.75 -0.43 8.38
N SER A 116 5.74 -1.47 9.21
CA SER A 116 6.89 -2.36 9.41
C SER A 116 7.42 -3.03 8.13
N PRO A 117 6.64 -3.29 7.06
CA PRO A 117 7.17 -3.79 5.79
C PRO A 117 8.22 -2.86 5.18
N GLN A 118 8.09 -1.54 5.35
CA GLN A 118 9.06 -0.54 4.89
C GLN A 118 10.43 -0.67 5.59
N MET A 119 10.48 -1.37 6.72
CA MET A 119 11.71 -1.66 7.46
C MET A 119 12.21 -3.07 7.23
N PHE A 120 11.32 -4.08 7.06
CA PHE A 120 11.72 -5.46 6.80
C PHE A 120 12.52 -5.59 5.50
N VAL A 121 12.09 -4.94 4.42
CA VAL A 121 12.77 -5.02 3.10
C VAL A 121 14.22 -4.53 3.16
N PRO A 122 14.52 -3.29 3.60
CA PRO A 122 15.91 -2.82 3.70
C PRO A 122 16.69 -3.57 4.79
N PHE A 123 16.04 -4.07 5.83
CA PHE A 123 16.73 -4.84 6.86
C PHE A 123 17.16 -6.22 6.36
N ALA A 124 16.34 -6.90 5.57
CA ALA A 124 16.72 -8.16 4.92
C ALA A 124 17.91 -7.95 3.96
N ALA A 125 17.91 -6.86 3.19
CA ALA A 125 19.05 -6.49 2.33
C ALA A 125 20.33 -6.21 3.14
N HIS A 126 20.21 -5.59 4.32
CA HIS A 126 21.34 -5.30 5.20
C HIS A 126 21.96 -6.56 5.82
N LEU A 127 21.12 -7.54 6.20
CA LEU A 127 21.58 -8.81 6.80
C LEU A 127 22.08 -9.81 5.77
N ALA A 128 21.74 -9.66 4.50
CA ALA A 128 22.15 -10.55 3.42
C ALA A 128 23.57 -10.26 2.93
N ALA A 129 24.30 -11.32 2.55
CA ALA A 129 25.57 -11.17 1.84
C ALA A 129 25.38 -10.38 0.54
N PRO A 130 26.39 -9.58 0.08
CA PRO A 130 26.27 -8.70 -1.08
C PRO A 130 25.68 -9.39 -2.32
N GLU A 131 26.10 -10.62 -2.61
CA GLU A 131 25.70 -11.42 -3.77
C GLU A 131 24.23 -11.92 -3.66
N ARG A 132 23.67 -11.97 -2.44
CA ARG A 132 22.33 -12.49 -2.15
C ARG A 132 21.31 -11.40 -1.80
N ARG A 133 21.70 -10.13 -1.77
CA ARG A 133 20.82 -9.01 -1.41
C ARG A 133 19.56 -8.92 -2.27
N GLY A 134 19.71 -9.05 -3.59
CA GLY A 134 18.59 -9.04 -4.52
C GLY A 134 17.60 -10.17 -4.25
N ARG A 135 18.09 -11.39 -3.96
CA ARG A 135 17.26 -12.54 -3.60
C ARG A 135 16.52 -12.30 -2.29
N ALA A 136 17.20 -11.76 -1.28
CA ALA A 136 16.57 -11.48 0.03
C ALA A 136 15.43 -10.46 -0.09
N VAL A 137 15.67 -9.36 -0.82
CA VAL A 137 14.63 -8.36 -1.13
C VAL A 137 13.46 -9.00 -1.88
N GLY A 138 13.76 -9.79 -2.91
CA GLY A 138 12.73 -10.46 -3.71
C GLY A 138 11.83 -11.37 -2.89
N VAL A 139 12.38 -12.17 -1.96
CA VAL A 139 11.62 -13.06 -1.08
C VAL A 139 10.70 -12.26 -0.14
N VAL A 140 11.21 -11.18 0.49
CA VAL A 140 10.39 -10.34 1.39
C VAL A 140 9.29 -9.61 0.63
N MET A 141 9.59 -9.10 -0.56
CA MET A 141 8.60 -8.45 -1.44
C MET A 141 7.53 -9.44 -1.94
N SER A 142 7.90 -10.68 -2.25
CA SER A 142 6.93 -11.73 -2.60
C SER A 142 5.96 -12.00 -1.44
N GLY A 143 6.47 -12.08 -0.21
CA GLY A 143 5.63 -12.21 0.99
C GLY A 143 4.65 -11.05 1.14
N LEU A 144 5.12 -9.81 0.90
CA LEU A 144 4.28 -8.61 0.93
C LEU A 144 3.14 -8.70 -0.10
N VAL A 145 3.45 -9.03 -1.36
CA VAL A 145 2.44 -9.15 -2.42
C VAL A 145 1.42 -10.24 -2.09
N ILE A 146 1.87 -11.43 -1.67
CA ILE A 146 0.99 -12.52 -1.24
C ILE A 146 0.09 -12.07 -0.09
N GLY A 147 0.63 -11.33 0.89
CA GLY A 147 -0.13 -10.79 2.01
C GLY A 147 -1.28 -9.87 1.57
N ILE A 148 -1.04 -8.97 0.60
CA ILE A 148 -2.08 -8.10 0.04
C ILE A 148 -3.21 -8.93 -0.59
N LEU A 149 -2.86 -9.97 -1.32
CA LEU A 149 -3.82 -10.80 -2.05
C LEU A 149 -4.66 -11.66 -1.10
N VAL A 150 -3.98 -12.39 -0.23
CA VAL A 150 -4.62 -13.27 0.77
C VAL A 150 -5.50 -12.47 1.70
N SER A 151 -5.08 -11.26 2.09
CA SER A 151 -5.84 -10.42 3.02
C SER A 151 -7.25 -10.09 2.52
N ARG A 152 -7.39 -9.69 1.26
CA ARG A 152 -8.70 -9.35 0.68
C ARG A 152 -9.59 -10.59 0.58
N THR A 153 -9.05 -11.70 0.09
CA THR A 153 -9.80 -12.95 -0.07
C THR A 153 -10.24 -13.49 1.29
N ALA A 154 -9.33 -13.62 2.23
CA ALA A 154 -9.65 -14.09 3.58
C ALA A 154 -10.68 -13.18 4.27
N SER A 155 -10.48 -11.87 4.18
CA SER A 155 -11.38 -10.88 4.77
C SER A 155 -12.80 -10.98 4.18
N GLY A 156 -12.93 -11.10 2.87
CA GLY A 156 -14.22 -11.25 2.21
C GLY A 156 -14.96 -12.53 2.61
N TYR A 157 -14.26 -13.66 2.70
CA TYR A 157 -14.86 -14.94 3.14
C TYR A 157 -15.26 -14.91 4.61
N ILE A 158 -14.39 -14.44 5.49
CA ILE A 158 -14.67 -14.35 6.93
C ILE A 158 -15.81 -13.37 7.17
N GLY A 159 -15.80 -12.22 6.48
CA GLY A 159 -16.85 -11.21 6.59
C GLY A 159 -18.22 -11.73 6.18
N ASN A 160 -18.29 -12.48 5.08
CA ASN A 160 -19.54 -13.07 4.62
C ASN A 160 -20.07 -14.17 5.57
N ALA A 161 -19.18 -14.99 6.15
CA ALA A 161 -19.56 -16.13 6.96
C ALA A 161 -19.85 -15.76 8.44
N LEU A 162 -19.04 -14.86 9.02
CA LEU A 162 -19.02 -14.58 10.46
C LEU A 162 -19.24 -13.10 10.81
N GLY A 163 -19.40 -12.25 9.78
CA GLY A 163 -19.39 -10.81 9.95
C GLY A 163 -17.96 -10.21 9.97
N TRP A 164 -17.87 -8.88 9.93
CA TRP A 164 -16.60 -8.20 9.73
C TRP A 164 -15.68 -8.18 10.96
N ARG A 165 -16.22 -8.19 12.19
CA ARG A 165 -15.42 -8.09 13.43
C ARG A 165 -14.45 -9.25 13.66
N PRO A 166 -14.81 -10.53 13.44
CA PRO A 166 -13.90 -11.67 13.59
C PRO A 166 -12.63 -11.55 12.77
N MET A 167 -12.68 -10.94 11.58
CA MET A 167 -11.48 -10.69 10.76
C MET A 167 -10.44 -9.86 11.51
N PHE A 168 -10.87 -8.80 12.18
CA PHE A 168 -9.97 -7.91 12.93
C PHE A 168 -9.44 -8.54 14.21
N TRP A 169 -10.19 -9.43 14.87
CA TRP A 169 -9.69 -10.27 15.96
C TRP A 169 -8.58 -11.21 15.48
N ILE A 170 -8.79 -11.89 14.36
CA ILE A 170 -7.78 -12.77 13.74
C ILE A 170 -6.55 -11.96 13.36
N ALA A 171 -6.71 -10.81 12.73
CA ALA A 171 -5.62 -9.93 12.33
C ALA A 171 -4.81 -9.42 13.53
N SER A 172 -5.49 -9.07 14.64
CA SER A 172 -4.86 -8.68 15.90
C SER A 172 -4.02 -9.84 16.48
N ALA A 173 -4.59 -11.03 16.54
CA ALA A 173 -3.89 -12.22 17.04
C ALA A 173 -2.66 -12.57 16.17
N LEU A 174 -2.78 -12.50 14.85
CA LEU A 174 -1.66 -12.71 13.92
C LEU A 174 -0.56 -11.66 14.10
N SER A 175 -0.92 -10.38 14.26
CA SER A 175 0.03 -9.29 14.50
C SER A 175 0.73 -9.45 15.87
N LEU A 176 0.02 -9.90 16.90
CA LEU A 176 0.60 -10.18 18.22
C LEU A 176 1.56 -11.37 18.15
N ALA A 177 1.15 -12.48 17.52
CA ALA A 177 2.01 -13.65 17.31
C ALA A 177 3.28 -13.27 16.54
N LEU A 178 3.14 -12.45 15.48
CA LEU A 178 4.27 -11.94 14.73
C LEU A 178 5.18 -11.06 15.59
N THR A 179 4.62 -10.24 16.49
CA THR A 179 5.40 -9.44 17.43
C THR A 179 6.28 -10.32 18.31
N ILE A 180 5.71 -11.41 18.86
CA ILE A 180 6.43 -12.37 19.70
C ILE A 180 7.53 -13.08 18.90
N VAL A 181 7.21 -13.62 17.72
CA VAL A 181 8.19 -14.31 16.87
C VAL A 181 9.32 -13.36 16.46
N THR A 182 8.99 -12.11 16.09
CA THR A 182 9.99 -11.10 15.76
C THR A 182 10.88 -10.74 16.96
N ALA A 183 10.30 -10.65 18.15
CA ALA A 183 11.05 -10.40 19.39
C ALA A 183 12.04 -11.53 19.72
N LEU A 184 11.74 -12.76 19.34
CA LEU A 184 12.60 -13.91 19.60
C LEU A 184 13.67 -14.11 18.51
N SER A 185 13.35 -13.77 17.27
CA SER A 185 14.17 -14.15 16.09
C SER A 185 14.99 -13.00 15.50
N LEU A 186 14.51 -11.74 15.58
CA LEU A 186 15.17 -10.62 14.90
C LEU A 186 16.38 -10.12 15.70
N PRO A 187 17.58 -10.03 15.10
CA PRO A 187 18.75 -9.52 15.78
C PRO A 187 18.62 -8.01 16.08
N ARG A 188 19.29 -7.57 17.14
CA ARG A 188 19.43 -6.13 17.43
C ARG A 188 20.26 -5.46 16.34
N SER A 189 19.90 -4.25 15.97
CA SER A 189 20.59 -3.48 14.94
C SER A 189 20.59 -2.02 15.34
N THR A 190 21.76 -1.51 15.66
CA THR A 190 21.94 -0.07 15.94
C THR A 190 21.86 0.72 14.63
N GLY A 191 21.24 1.89 14.66
CA GLY A 191 21.21 2.81 13.53
C GLY A 191 22.63 3.22 13.10
N SER A 192 22.80 3.36 11.80
CA SER A 192 24.12 3.70 11.20
C SER A 192 24.39 5.20 11.14
N LEU A 193 23.37 6.04 11.25
CA LEU A 193 23.49 7.49 11.13
C LEU A 193 23.47 8.17 12.51
N ARG A 194 24.42 9.10 12.72
CA ARG A 194 24.48 9.97 13.91
C ARG A 194 23.96 11.37 13.55
N LEU A 195 22.73 11.47 13.06
CA LEU A 195 22.11 12.74 12.74
C LEU A 195 20.90 13.00 13.65
N PRO A 196 20.68 14.26 14.08
CA PRO A 196 19.44 14.63 14.77
C PRO A 196 18.23 14.36 13.88
N TYR A 197 17.17 13.80 14.46
CA TYR A 197 15.94 13.43 13.73
C TYR A 197 15.35 14.62 12.96
N GLY A 198 15.31 15.82 13.56
CA GLY A 198 14.81 17.02 12.89
C GLY A 198 15.58 17.38 11.60
N ARG A 199 16.91 17.11 11.57
CA ARG A 199 17.70 17.31 10.34
C ARG A 199 17.37 16.29 9.24
N LEU A 200 17.01 15.06 9.62
CA LEU A 200 16.53 14.06 8.64
C LEU A 200 15.24 14.52 7.97
N ILE A 201 14.27 14.98 8.77
CA ILE A 201 13.00 15.52 8.24
C ILE A 201 13.24 16.75 7.35
N ALA A 202 14.05 17.70 7.83
CA ALA A 202 14.40 18.90 7.05
C ALA A 202 15.09 18.54 5.72
N SER A 203 15.94 17.50 5.71
CA SER A 203 16.62 17.05 4.49
C SER A 203 15.65 16.45 3.45
N MET A 204 14.57 15.78 3.88
CA MET A 204 13.54 15.30 2.96
C MET A 204 12.79 16.45 2.29
N TRP A 205 12.47 17.51 3.04
CA TRP A 205 11.88 18.73 2.50
C TRP A 205 12.81 19.40 1.47
N GLN A 206 14.11 19.49 1.80
CA GLN A 206 15.12 20.04 0.88
C GLN A 206 15.23 19.21 -0.40
N LEU A 207 15.27 17.86 -0.28
CA LEU A 207 15.28 16.94 -1.43
C LEU A 207 14.05 17.14 -2.31
N THR A 208 12.86 17.28 -1.72
CA THR A 208 11.62 17.52 -2.46
C THR A 208 11.67 18.83 -3.25
N ARG A 209 12.27 19.89 -2.67
CA ARG A 209 12.42 21.19 -3.36
C ARG A 209 13.48 21.16 -4.46
N SER A 210 14.63 20.52 -4.21
CA SER A 210 15.79 20.56 -5.09
C SER A 210 15.76 19.53 -6.23
N GLN A 211 14.92 18.48 -6.13
CA GLN A 211 14.94 17.38 -7.08
C GLN A 211 13.65 17.30 -7.92
N PRO A 212 13.66 17.80 -9.17
CA PRO A 212 12.49 17.77 -10.06
C PRO A 212 11.97 16.35 -10.33
N ILE A 213 12.90 15.39 -10.54
CA ILE A 213 12.56 13.99 -10.80
C ILE A 213 11.80 13.37 -9.60
N LEU A 214 12.17 13.74 -8.36
CA LEU A 214 11.46 13.27 -7.17
C LEU A 214 10.03 13.81 -7.14
N ARG A 215 9.83 15.10 -7.41
CA ARG A 215 8.49 15.73 -7.47
C ARG A 215 7.61 15.09 -8.55
N GLU A 216 8.16 14.86 -9.74
CA GLU A 216 7.48 14.21 -10.85
C GLU A 216 7.08 12.78 -10.51
N SER A 217 8.02 12.00 -9.95
CA SER A 217 7.76 10.61 -9.53
C SER A 217 6.76 10.53 -8.38
N ALA A 218 6.83 11.44 -7.41
CA ALA A 218 5.92 11.53 -6.28
C ALA A 218 4.48 11.88 -6.72
N LEU A 219 4.33 12.83 -7.65
CA LEU A 219 3.02 13.19 -8.21
C LEU A 219 2.43 12.02 -9.01
N SER A 220 3.24 11.39 -9.88
CA SER A 220 2.79 10.22 -10.65
C SER A 220 2.36 9.07 -9.73
N ALA A 221 3.12 8.81 -8.66
CA ALA A 221 2.81 7.81 -7.66
C ALA A 221 1.50 8.12 -6.93
N ALA A 222 1.31 9.38 -6.50
CA ALA A 222 0.09 9.84 -5.84
C ALA A 222 -1.14 9.65 -6.74
N MET A 223 -1.04 10.00 -8.01
CA MET A 223 -2.15 9.89 -8.96
C MET A 223 -2.47 8.42 -9.31
N LEU A 224 -1.46 7.57 -9.50
CA LEU A 224 -1.65 6.14 -9.75
C LEU A 224 -2.30 5.45 -8.55
N PHE A 225 -1.79 5.68 -7.34
CA PHE A 225 -2.36 5.04 -6.17
C PHE A 225 -3.70 5.67 -5.75
N GLY A 226 -3.91 6.93 -6.08
CA GLY A 226 -5.20 7.58 -5.93
C GLY A 226 -6.27 6.92 -6.79
N ALA A 227 -5.98 6.67 -8.06
CA ALA A 227 -6.86 5.93 -8.97
C ALA A 227 -7.13 4.50 -8.47
N PHE A 228 -6.08 3.78 -8.05
CA PHE A 228 -6.19 2.47 -7.42
C PHE A 228 -7.12 2.49 -6.19
N SER A 229 -6.91 3.44 -5.27
CA SER A 229 -7.72 3.57 -4.07
C SER A 229 -9.16 3.98 -4.37
N ALA A 230 -9.40 4.82 -5.38
CA ALA A 230 -10.72 5.18 -5.85
C ALA A 230 -11.53 3.94 -6.24
N PHE A 231 -10.93 3.03 -6.98
CA PHE A 231 -11.56 1.77 -7.36
C PHE A 231 -11.79 0.85 -6.15
N TRP A 232 -10.72 0.50 -5.42
CA TRP A 232 -10.80 -0.51 -4.37
C TRP A 232 -11.65 -0.10 -3.16
N SER A 233 -11.79 1.20 -2.88
CA SER A 233 -12.67 1.69 -1.82
C SER A 233 -14.15 1.61 -2.19
N MET A 234 -14.49 1.60 -3.48
CA MET A 234 -15.87 1.59 -3.94
C MET A 234 -16.32 0.23 -4.52
N LEU A 235 -15.41 -0.72 -4.72
CA LEU A 235 -15.71 -2.02 -5.30
C LEU A 235 -16.79 -2.79 -4.52
N ALA A 236 -16.71 -2.83 -3.18
CA ALA A 236 -17.69 -3.53 -2.34
C ALA A 236 -19.10 -2.94 -2.54
N PHE A 237 -19.22 -1.61 -2.60
CA PHE A 237 -20.50 -0.94 -2.88
C PHE A 237 -20.99 -1.20 -4.30
N ARG A 238 -20.07 -1.22 -5.30
CA ARG A 238 -20.45 -1.55 -6.69
C ARG A 238 -20.99 -2.95 -6.81
N LEU A 239 -20.40 -3.92 -6.14
CA LEU A 239 -20.81 -5.31 -6.19
C LEU A 239 -22.20 -5.53 -5.55
N GLU A 240 -22.59 -4.78 -4.53
CA GLU A 240 -23.90 -4.86 -3.89
C GLU A 240 -25.02 -4.22 -4.72
N THR A 241 -24.70 -3.30 -5.66
CA THR A 241 -25.71 -2.61 -6.47
C THR A 241 -26.13 -3.39 -7.71
N PRO A 242 -27.37 -3.17 -8.26
CA PRO A 242 -27.80 -3.76 -9.52
C PRO A 242 -26.78 -3.50 -10.65
N PRO A 243 -26.64 -4.42 -11.58
CA PRO A 243 -27.28 -5.76 -11.69
C PRO A 243 -26.56 -6.88 -10.96
N LEU A 244 -25.51 -6.57 -10.16
CA LEU A 244 -24.54 -7.57 -9.66
C LEU A 244 -25.06 -8.29 -8.40
N HIS A 245 -25.48 -7.57 -7.36
CA HIS A 245 -26.02 -8.11 -6.09
C HIS A 245 -25.09 -9.13 -5.39
N TYR A 246 -23.77 -8.88 -5.36
CA TYR A 246 -22.78 -9.73 -4.70
C TYR A 246 -22.32 -9.11 -3.37
N GLY A 247 -22.07 -9.96 -2.36
CA GLY A 247 -21.56 -9.56 -1.04
C GLY A 247 -20.02 -9.51 -0.96
N SER A 248 -19.54 -9.33 0.28
CA SER A 248 -18.12 -9.18 0.63
C SER A 248 -17.23 -10.37 0.18
N GLN A 249 -17.79 -11.58 0.11
CA GLN A 249 -17.06 -12.76 -0.40
C GLN A 249 -16.56 -12.53 -1.83
N VAL A 250 -17.42 -12.05 -2.73
CA VAL A 250 -17.05 -11.79 -4.13
C VAL A 250 -16.08 -10.60 -4.19
N ALA A 251 -16.31 -9.56 -3.39
CA ALA A 251 -15.37 -8.44 -3.28
C ALA A 251 -13.96 -8.91 -2.87
N GLY A 252 -13.87 -9.87 -1.95
CA GLY A 252 -12.61 -10.50 -1.56
C GLY A 252 -11.94 -11.31 -2.67
N LEU A 253 -12.72 -12.05 -3.48
CA LEU A 253 -12.22 -12.84 -4.61
C LEU A 253 -11.57 -11.96 -5.69
N PHE A 254 -12.04 -10.73 -5.88
CA PHE A 254 -11.37 -9.78 -6.75
C PHE A 254 -9.93 -9.46 -6.31
N GLY A 255 -9.58 -9.68 -5.04
CA GLY A 255 -8.19 -9.66 -4.58
C GLY A 255 -7.29 -10.63 -5.37
N LEU A 256 -7.79 -11.80 -5.75
CA LEU A 256 -7.04 -12.76 -6.57
C LEU A 256 -6.84 -12.30 -8.02
N VAL A 257 -7.78 -11.52 -8.55
CA VAL A 257 -7.63 -10.93 -9.90
C VAL A 257 -6.44 -9.96 -9.93
N GLY A 258 -6.21 -9.22 -8.83
CA GLY A 258 -5.05 -8.34 -8.68
C GLY A 258 -3.70 -9.07 -8.79
N VAL A 259 -3.66 -10.41 -8.53
CA VAL A 259 -2.46 -11.24 -8.76
C VAL A 259 -2.06 -11.23 -10.22
N ALA A 260 -3.02 -11.38 -11.12
CA ALA A 260 -2.75 -11.40 -12.57
C ALA A 260 -2.14 -10.06 -13.02
N GLY A 261 -2.66 -8.94 -12.50
CA GLY A 261 -2.09 -7.62 -12.74
C GLY A 261 -0.69 -7.45 -12.16
N ALA A 262 -0.47 -7.90 -10.91
CA ALA A 262 0.85 -7.86 -10.27
C ALA A 262 1.87 -8.80 -10.98
N ALA A 263 1.45 -9.96 -11.47
CA ALA A 263 2.29 -10.88 -12.24
C ALA A 263 2.68 -10.31 -13.62
N ALA A 264 1.90 -9.39 -14.17
CA ALA A 264 2.26 -8.67 -15.40
C ALA A 264 3.39 -7.63 -15.18
N ALA A 265 3.62 -7.19 -13.93
CA ALA A 265 4.64 -6.19 -13.61
C ALA A 265 6.08 -6.58 -14.02
N PRO A 266 6.58 -7.83 -13.81
CA PRO A 266 7.89 -8.25 -14.32
C PRO A 266 7.98 -8.25 -15.85
N ILE A 267 6.88 -8.55 -16.54
CA ILE A 267 6.81 -8.52 -18.01
C ILE A 267 6.87 -7.07 -18.49
N ALA A 268 6.05 -6.22 -17.90
CA ALA A 268 6.07 -4.78 -18.14
C ALA A 268 7.45 -4.18 -17.81
N GLY A 269 8.09 -4.60 -16.72
CA GLY A 269 9.44 -4.19 -16.34
C GLY A 269 10.49 -4.53 -17.39
N ARG A 270 10.52 -5.76 -17.89
CA ARG A 270 11.47 -6.17 -18.97
C ARG A 270 11.26 -5.41 -20.28
N LEU A 271 9.99 -5.09 -20.61
CA LEU A 271 9.67 -4.26 -21.76
C LEU A 271 10.12 -2.81 -21.53
N ALA A 272 9.95 -2.36 -20.30
CA ALA A 272 10.32 -1.05 -19.81
C ALA A 272 11.84 -0.81 -19.77
N ASP A 273 12.65 -1.84 -19.51
CA ASP A 273 14.12 -1.73 -19.49
C ASP A 273 14.70 -1.31 -20.85
N ARG A 274 13.92 -1.44 -21.94
CA ARG A 274 14.29 -1.04 -23.29
C ARG A 274 13.88 0.38 -23.66
N LEU A 275 13.05 1.03 -22.84
CA LEU A 275 12.47 2.35 -23.10
C LEU A 275 12.97 3.37 -22.07
N ASN A 276 12.88 4.66 -22.43
CA ASN A 276 13.12 5.73 -21.46
C ASN A 276 12.14 5.61 -20.28
N PRO A 277 12.63 5.63 -19.00
CA PRO A 277 11.77 5.49 -17.82
C PRO A 277 10.58 6.47 -17.79
N ARG A 278 10.75 7.66 -18.34
CA ARG A 278 9.67 8.68 -18.43
C ARG A 278 8.56 8.23 -19.36
N VAL A 279 8.91 7.57 -20.49
CA VAL A 279 7.95 6.97 -21.42
C VAL A 279 7.18 5.84 -20.76
N ASN A 280 7.86 5.00 -19.97
CA ASN A 280 7.23 3.89 -19.23
C ASN A 280 6.20 4.38 -18.23
N VAL A 281 6.52 5.44 -17.46
CA VAL A 281 5.54 6.05 -16.54
C VAL A 281 4.33 6.60 -17.31
N ARG A 282 4.51 7.20 -18.49
CA ARG A 282 3.38 7.63 -19.33
C ARG A 282 2.52 6.45 -19.77
N ILE A 283 3.11 5.36 -20.24
CA ILE A 283 2.39 4.15 -20.64
C ILE A 283 1.58 3.62 -19.45
N ALA A 284 2.17 3.56 -18.25
CA ALA A 284 1.51 3.14 -17.03
C ALA A 284 0.30 4.03 -16.67
N LEU A 285 0.46 5.36 -16.79
CA LEU A 285 -0.62 6.32 -16.56
C LEU A 285 -1.76 6.15 -17.57
N PHE A 286 -1.43 5.99 -18.86
CA PHE A 286 -2.45 5.78 -19.90
C PHE A 286 -3.12 4.40 -19.75
N ALA A 287 -2.40 3.34 -19.38
CA ALA A 287 -3.00 2.04 -19.07
C ALA A 287 -3.97 2.15 -17.89
N THR A 288 -3.58 2.87 -16.82
CA THR A 288 -4.46 3.14 -15.68
C THR A 288 -5.68 3.96 -16.09
N ALA A 289 -5.53 4.98 -16.94
CA ALA A 289 -6.66 5.74 -17.47
C ALA A 289 -7.59 4.87 -18.32
N ALA A 290 -7.04 4.05 -19.23
CA ALA A 290 -7.80 3.13 -20.07
C ALA A 290 -8.60 2.11 -19.24
N SER A 291 -8.06 1.64 -18.11
CA SER A 291 -8.78 0.74 -17.20
C SER A 291 -10.10 1.35 -16.73
N PHE A 292 -10.13 2.66 -16.44
CA PHE A 292 -11.36 3.34 -16.02
C PHE A 292 -12.36 3.56 -17.14
N LEU A 293 -11.93 3.63 -18.39
CA LEU A 293 -12.84 3.60 -19.54
C LEU A 293 -13.49 2.20 -19.65
N ILE A 294 -12.71 1.14 -19.51
CA ILE A 294 -13.23 -0.24 -19.49
C ILE A 294 -14.21 -0.42 -18.32
N LEU A 295 -13.84 0.01 -17.11
CA LEU A 295 -14.69 -0.07 -15.92
C LEU A 295 -15.95 0.79 -16.04
N GLY A 296 -15.89 1.93 -16.69
CA GLY A 296 -17.04 2.80 -16.93
C GLY A 296 -18.07 2.16 -17.88
N VAL A 297 -17.58 1.54 -18.97
CA VAL A 297 -18.45 0.93 -20.00
C VAL A 297 -18.91 -0.47 -19.57
N PHE A 298 -18.01 -1.31 -19.08
CA PHE A 298 -18.27 -2.74 -18.83
C PHE A 298 -18.33 -3.11 -17.33
N GLY A 299 -18.18 -2.17 -16.41
CA GLY A 299 -18.18 -2.43 -14.95
C GLY A 299 -19.55 -2.84 -14.38
N HIS A 300 -20.56 -3.02 -15.22
CA HIS A 300 -21.83 -3.66 -14.88
C HIS A 300 -21.79 -5.21 -15.03
N THR A 301 -20.68 -5.77 -15.50
CA THR A 301 -20.44 -7.21 -15.65
C THR A 301 -19.22 -7.64 -14.86
N ILE A 302 -19.20 -8.90 -14.40
CA ILE A 302 -18.03 -9.49 -13.72
C ILE A 302 -16.81 -9.49 -14.64
N THR A 303 -16.98 -9.87 -15.91
CA THR A 303 -15.88 -9.89 -16.90
C THR A 303 -15.29 -8.49 -17.08
N GLY A 304 -16.13 -7.45 -17.21
CA GLY A 304 -15.66 -6.08 -17.35
C GLY A 304 -14.88 -5.59 -16.13
N LEU A 305 -15.33 -5.95 -14.91
CA LEU A 305 -14.61 -5.68 -13.67
C LEU A 305 -13.25 -6.41 -13.66
N VAL A 306 -13.21 -7.70 -14.00
CA VAL A 306 -11.97 -8.50 -14.04
C VAL A 306 -10.96 -7.90 -15.02
N VAL A 307 -11.36 -7.60 -16.25
CA VAL A 307 -10.48 -7.00 -17.26
C VAL A 307 -10.01 -5.60 -16.79
N GLY A 308 -10.94 -4.78 -16.33
CA GLY A 308 -10.61 -3.42 -15.85
C GLY A 308 -9.63 -3.42 -14.69
N ILE A 309 -9.82 -4.31 -13.69
CA ILE A 309 -8.90 -4.45 -12.54
C ILE A 309 -7.53 -4.95 -12.99
N THR A 310 -7.49 -5.96 -13.88
CA THR A 310 -6.20 -6.50 -14.37
C THR A 310 -5.37 -5.40 -15.04
N VAL A 311 -5.99 -4.57 -15.87
CA VAL A 311 -5.32 -3.44 -16.53
C VAL A 311 -4.93 -2.35 -15.51
N LEU A 312 -5.81 -2.05 -14.55
CA LEU A 312 -5.56 -1.11 -13.47
C LEU A 312 -4.33 -1.49 -12.66
N ASP A 313 -4.33 -2.72 -12.13
CA ASP A 313 -3.24 -3.20 -11.27
C ASP A 313 -1.92 -3.31 -12.04
N ALA A 314 -1.95 -3.77 -13.29
CA ALA A 314 -0.77 -3.81 -14.15
C ALA A 314 -0.20 -2.39 -14.38
N GLY A 315 -1.05 -1.41 -14.71
CA GLY A 315 -0.64 -0.01 -14.91
C GLY A 315 -0.05 0.60 -13.64
N VAL A 316 -0.73 0.45 -12.51
CA VAL A 316 -0.28 0.99 -11.22
C VAL A 316 1.04 0.37 -10.79
N GLN A 317 1.20 -0.96 -10.90
CA GLN A 317 2.44 -1.64 -10.53
C GLN A 317 3.60 -1.29 -11.45
N ALA A 318 3.38 -1.25 -12.76
CA ALA A 318 4.41 -0.83 -13.72
C ALA A 318 4.91 0.59 -13.44
N GLY A 319 3.98 1.52 -13.19
CA GLY A 319 4.30 2.90 -12.83
C GLY A 319 5.03 3.01 -11.49
N HIS A 320 4.59 2.23 -10.49
CA HIS A 320 5.23 2.20 -9.16
C HIS A 320 6.67 1.73 -9.24
N VAL A 321 6.92 0.57 -9.87
CA VAL A 321 8.28 0.00 -10.04
C VAL A 321 9.19 0.95 -10.82
N THR A 322 8.69 1.50 -11.93
CA THR A 322 9.48 2.44 -12.75
C THR A 322 9.84 3.71 -11.97
N ASN A 323 8.91 4.31 -11.25
CA ASN A 323 9.18 5.51 -10.45
C ASN A 323 10.14 5.21 -9.29
N GLN A 324 10.01 4.07 -8.61
CA GLN A 324 10.97 3.67 -7.58
C GLN A 324 12.38 3.50 -8.15
N SER A 325 12.52 2.86 -9.33
CA SER A 325 13.81 2.73 -10.00
C SER A 325 14.40 4.11 -10.33
N ARG A 326 13.59 5.05 -10.84
CA ARG A 326 14.04 6.43 -11.13
C ARG A 326 14.62 7.12 -9.90
N ILE A 327 13.90 7.11 -8.78
CA ILE A 327 14.36 7.80 -7.56
C ILE A 327 15.55 7.12 -6.89
N PHE A 328 15.65 5.78 -6.95
CA PHE A 328 16.77 5.05 -6.34
C PHE A 328 18.10 5.21 -7.09
N ASN A 329 18.04 5.57 -8.37
CA ASN A 329 19.24 5.84 -9.19
C ASN A 329 19.73 7.29 -9.09
N MET A 330 18.98 8.20 -8.40
CA MET A 330 19.35 9.61 -8.30
C MET A 330 20.52 9.84 -7.33
N LEU A 331 20.35 9.43 -6.07
CA LEU A 331 21.27 9.71 -4.95
C LEU A 331 21.37 8.47 -4.06
N PRO A 332 22.39 7.61 -4.24
CA PRO A 332 22.54 6.37 -3.48
C PRO A 332 22.55 6.57 -1.95
N GLU A 333 23.14 7.67 -1.47
CA GLU A 333 23.24 8.03 -0.05
C GLU A 333 21.92 8.56 0.54
N ALA A 334 20.94 8.90 -0.30
CA ALA A 334 19.65 9.44 0.13
C ALA A 334 18.46 8.50 -0.16
N ARG A 335 18.70 7.25 -0.60
CA ARG A 335 17.66 6.32 -1.04
C ARG A 335 16.49 6.17 -0.08
N ASN A 336 16.76 6.00 1.23
CA ASN A 336 15.70 5.87 2.23
C ASN A 336 14.86 7.13 2.34
N ARG A 337 15.48 8.32 2.29
CA ARG A 337 14.79 9.61 2.36
C ARG A 337 13.96 9.88 1.10
N LEU A 338 14.51 9.56 -0.08
CA LEU A 338 13.78 9.65 -1.36
C LEU A 338 12.57 8.71 -1.35
N ASN A 339 12.74 7.46 -0.90
CA ASN A 339 11.65 6.50 -0.79
C ASN A 339 10.59 6.95 0.21
N THR A 340 10.99 7.54 1.33
CA THR A 340 10.04 8.08 2.32
C THR A 340 9.14 9.15 1.70
N VAL A 341 9.72 10.15 1.01
CA VAL A 341 8.95 11.20 0.32
C VAL A 341 8.01 10.58 -0.73
N TYR A 342 8.52 9.66 -1.52
CA TYR A 342 7.75 8.95 -2.54
C TYR A 342 6.56 8.19 -1.94
N MET A 343 6.78 7.39 -0.90
CA MET A 343 5.74 6.58 -0.26
C MET A 343 4.70 7.43 0.49
N VAL A 344 5.12 8.52 1.13
CA VAL A 344 4.20 9.49 1.73
C VAL A 344 3.27 10.08 0.65
N SER A 345 3.82 10.53 -0.46
CA SER A 345 3.03 11.06 -1.59
C SER A 345 2.09 10.00 -2.18
N PHE A 346 2.56 8.77 -2.33
CA PHE A 346 1.78 7.61 -2.79
C PHE A 346 0.53 7.41 -1.93
N PHE A 347 0.68 7.30 -0.60
CA PHE A 347 -0.45 7.08 0.30
C PHE A 347 -1.36 8.30 0.47
N LEU A 348 -0.81 9.52 0.42
CA LEU A 348 -1.64 10.74 0.40
C LEU A 348 -2.49 10.82 -0.87
N GLY A 349 -1.94 10.41 -2.02
CA GLY A 349 -2.71 10.26 -3.25
C GLY A 349 -3.85 9.26 -3.10
N GLY A 350 -3.58 8.10 -2.50
CA GLY A 350 -4.58 7.11 -2.17
C GLY A 350 -5.68 7.64 -1.27
N ALA A 351 -5.31 8.38 -0.21
CA ALA A 351 -6.25 9.04 0.70
C ALA A 351 -7.18 10.01 -0.05
N ALA A 352 -6.62 10.84 -0.93
CA ALA A 352 -7.40 11.74 -1.77
C ALA A 352 -8.34 10.96 -2.71
N GLY A 353 -7.83 9.93 -3.39
CA GLY A 353 -8.60 9.11 -4.32
C GLY A 353 -9.79 8.43 -3.66
N SER A 354 -9.63 7.86 -2.47
CA SER A 354 -10.73 7.20 -1.74
C SER A 354 -11.86 8.16 -1.38
N VAL A 355 -11.55 9.36 -0.90
CA VAL A 355 -12.58 10.37 -0.56
C VAL A 355 -13.22 10.96 -1.80
N LEU A 356 -12.45 11.30 -2.81
CA LEU A 356 -13.00 11.85 -4.05
C LEU A 356 -13.94 10.85 -4.72
N ALA A 357 -13.55 9.57 -4.80
CA ALA A 357 -14.38 8.53 -5.38
C ALA A 357 -15.66 8.29 -4.57
N ALA A 358 -15.58 8.28 -3.24
CA ALA A 358 -16.74 8.08 -2.38
C ALA A 358 -17.75 9.22 -2.48
N ASN A 359 -17.31 10.47 -2.57
CA ASN A 359 -18.16 11.62 -2.81
C ASN A 359 -18.75 11.60 -4.23
N ALA A 360 -17.96 11.21 -5.22
CA ALA A 360 -18.43 11.06 -6.60
C ALA A 360 -19.45 9.92 -6.73
N TRP A 361 -19.26 8.83 -6.00
CA TRP A 361 -20.23 7.74 -5.90
C TRP A 361 -21.60 8.22 -5.39
N GLN A 362 -21.62 9.04 -4.36
CA GLN A 362 -22.87 9.54 -3.79
C GLN A 362 -23.65 10.40 -4.79
N ARG A 363 -22.95 11.16 -5.66
CA ARG A 363 -23.59 12.09 -6.61
C ARG A 363 -23.92 11.45 -7.96
N TRP A 364 -23.03 10.61 -8.47
CA TRP A 364 -23.06 10.08 -9.85
C TRP A 364 -22.87 8.56 -9.92
N GLY A 365 -22.93 7.85 -8.79
CA GLY A 365 -22.78 6.41 -8.73
C GLY A 365 -21.42 5.95 -9.28
N TRP A 366 -21.43 4.79 -9.93
CA TRP A 366 -20.21 4.18 -10.49
C TRP A 366 -19.52 5.06 -11.54
N THR A 367 -20.28 5.78 -12.35
CA THR A 367 -19.71 6.70 -13.36
C THR A 367 -18.85 7.78 -12.72
N GLY A 368 -19.27 8.31 -11.55
CA GLY A 368 -18.47 9.26 -10.78
C GLY A 368 -17.14 8.69 -10.31
N VAL A 369 -17.14 7.44 -9.82
CA VAL A 369 -15.90 6.74 -9.44
C VAL A 369 -14.96 6.60 -10.62
N CYS A 370 -15.49 6.18 -11.79
CA CYS A 370 -14.71 6.04 -13.00
C CYS A 370 -14.16 7.38 -13.49
N ALA A 371 -14.93 8.45 -13.38
CA ALA A 371 -14.46 9.80 -13.74
C ALA A 371 -13.29 10.27 -12.86
N VAL A 372 -13.36 10.06 -11.54
CA VAL A 372 -12.25 10.36 -10.61
C VAL A 372 -11.03 9.51 -10.95
N GLY A 373 -11.21 8.19 -11.13
CA GLY A 373 -10.12 7.28 -11.44
C GLY A 373 -9.46 7.55 -12.78
N LEU A 374 -10.20 8.05 -13.79
CA LEU A 374 -9.69 8.50 -15.08
C LEU A 374 -8.92 9.82 -14.96
N ALA A 375 -9.47 10.79 -14.23
CA ALA A 375 -8.89 12.13 -14.10
C ALA A 375 -7.52 12.12 -13.42
N MET A 376 -7.33 11.30 -12.38
CA MET A 376 -6.09 11.29 -11.61
C MET A 376 -4.86 10.94 -12.46
N PRO A 377 -4.78 9.81 -13.19
CA PRO A 377 -3.62 9.52 -14.03
C PRO A 377 -3.45 10.53 -15.18
N LEU A 378 -4.53 11.11 -15.69
CA LEU A 378 -4.43 12.15 -16.73
C LEU A 378 -3.77 13.43 -16.22
N VAL A 379 -4.05 13.86 -14.98
CA VAL A 379 -3.36 14.99 -14.34
C VAL A 379 -1.85 14.77 -14.30
N ALA A 380 -1.41 13.57 -13.90
CA ALA A 380 0.01 13.24 -13.92
C ALA A 380 0.59 13.17 -15.34
N ALA A 381 -0.15 12.60 -16.30
CA ALA A 381 0.29 12.51 -17.69
C ALA A 381 0.48 13.89 -18.33
N ILE A 382 -0.42 14.83 -18.07
CA ILE A 382 -0.29 16.23 -18.53
C ILE A 382 0.98 16.86 -17.93
N ARG A 383 1.21 16.71 -16.63
CA ARG A 383 2.42 17.25 -15.97
C ARG A 383 3.72 16.66 -16.54
N LEU A 384 3.73 15.34 -16.84
CA LEU A 384 4.88 14.70 -17.48
C LEU A 384 5.12 15.16 -18.93
N SER A 385 4.13 15.73 -19.59
CA SER A 385 4.24 16.22 -20.96
C SER A 385 4.83 17.63 -21.04
N LEU A 386 4.83 18.34 -19.92
CA LEU A 386 5.44 19.67 -19.82
C LEU A 386 6.96 19.54 -19.65
N PRO A 387 7.75 20.50 -20.15
CA PRO A 387 9.20 20.52 -19.92
C PRO A 387 9.52 20.60 -18.43
N GLU A 388 10.70 20.08 -18.07
CA GLU A 388 11.22 20.17 -16.71
C GLU A 388 11.50 21.64 -16.39
N GLY A 389 10.66 22.23 -15.53
CA GLY A 389 10.86 23.56 -14.99
C GLY A 389 11.62 23.53 -13.67
#